data_f52540dcfdad41f152d0a2406ce0b39b
#
_entry.id   f52540dcfdad41f152d0a2406ce0b39b
#
_cell.length_a   1.000
_cell.length_b   1.000
_cell.length_c   1.000
_cell.angle_alpha   90.00
_cell.angle_beta   90.00
_cell.angle_gamma   90.00
#
_symmetry.space_group_name_H-M   'P 1'
#
loop_
_entity.id
_entity.type
_entity.pdbx_description
1 polymer ?
#
loop_
_entity_poly.entity_id
_entity_poly.type
_entity_poly.pdbx_seq_one_letter_code
_entity_poly.pdbx_strand_id
1 'polypeptide(L)'
;MKVLLLSVYHPDLLRGGAQRVAYELFQGLKAMDGVEPVLLASIDPSFTAFYKSGAQITGFDGRDNEFLFLSQNYDYVWHRCNAPLLLEAYAEFLRLTRPDVVHFHHFLLFGLELLSLTRRVLPQARIVFTLHEFMTICAADGHMLRRTDNALCHRASSVRCHQCLPDHPPEHFFMRTSWVKRHLRVVDAFTAPSRFMIEHFVAWGLDRARITHVTNGQRDYNIGMMPEDDRPRRNRFGFFGQLVDVKGVWLLLEAVQLLRADGFTDFIVEINGDNLRFASPARRADIEGFLATENRLPLAERRVFFNGSYDVEKLPALMARIDWCVVPSVWWEIFGLVISEAMMFRRPVICAGIGGPGERVLDGVDGLHFQVGDARSLAATMRRACLDSWLWSSLSASMAAPPDRSAMVDGFMSIYKGAAPGMQPASISAAA
;
A
#
# COMPACT_ATOMS: atom_id res chain seq x y z
N MET A 1 4.10 24.69 13.90
CA MET A 1 2.99 24.23 13.04
C MET A 1 2.48 22.90 13.60
N LYS A 2 1.18 22.81 13.87
CA LYS A 2 0.56 21.58 14.36
C LYS A 2 -0.09 20.81 13.23
N VAL A 3 0.23 19.52 13.08
CA VAL A 3 -0.23 18.67 11.98
C VAL A 3 -0.97 17.45 12.54
N LEU A 4 -2.26 17.33 12.26
CA LEU A 4 -3.05 16.14 12.59
C LEU A 4 -3.05 15.17 11.40
N LEU A 5 -2.54 13.96 11.60
CA LEU A 5 -2.56 12.87 10.62
C LEU A 5 -3.67 11.88 10.98
N LEU A 6 -4.56 11.57 10.04
CA LEU A 6 -5.58 10.55 10.17
C LEU A 6 -5.18 9.30 9.39
N SER A 7 -5.03 8.17 10.08
CA SER A 7 -4.66 6.88 9.50
C SER A 7 -5.68 5.81 9.83
N VAL A 8 -6.00 4.94 8.88
CA VAL A 8 -6.72 3.72 9.20
C VAL A 8 -5.77 2.79 9.95
N TYR A 9 -6.16 2.32 11.10
CA TYR A 9 -5.36 1.55 12.07
C TYR A 9 -4.00 2.18 12.44
N HIS A 10 -3.56 1.89 13.63
CA HIS A 10 -2.19 2.12 14.04
C HIS A 10 -1.32 0.94 13.56
N PRO A 11 -0.07 1.15 13.06
CA PRO A 11 0.75 0.07 12.51
C PRO A 11 1.11 -1.03 13.52
N ASP A 12 1.08 -0.73 14.82
CA ASP A 12 1.29 -1.73 15.88
C ASP A 12 0.06 -2.59 16.17
N LEU A 13 -1.13 -2.16 15.73
CA LEU A 13 -2.37 -2.93 15.83
C LEU A 13 -2.65 -3.73 14.56
N LEU A 14 -2.51 -3.09 13.40
CA LEU A 14 -2.69 -3.75 12.11
C LEU A 14 -1.76 -3.13 11.06
N ARG A 15 -0.91 -3.97 10.48
CA ARG A 15 0.08 -3.54 9.48
C ARG A 15 -0.51 -3.50 8.08
N GLY A 16 -0.30 -2.39 7.39
CA GLY A 16 -0.65 -2.19 5.98
C GLY A 16 0.15 -1.05 5.38
N GLY A 17 0.11 -0.90 4.06
CA GLY A 17 0.92 0.09 3.35
C GLY A 17 0.60 1.53 3.73
N ALA A 18 -0.68 1.92 3.73
CA ALA A 18 -1.12 3.27 4.05
C ALA A 18 -0.80 3.66 5.51
N GLN A 19 -1.04 2.73 6.46
CA GLN A 19 -0.72 2.91 7.88
C GLN A 19 0.76 3.16 8.10
N ARG A 20 1.59 2.37 7.43
CA ARG A 20 3.05 2.50 7.53
C ARG A 20 3.52 3.84 6.98
N VAL A 21 3.04 4.26 5.81
CA VAL A 21 3.40 5.56 5.22
C VAL A 21 2.96 6.72 6.13
N ALA A 22 1.75 6.68 6.67
CA ALA A 22 1.27 7.71 7.60
C ALA A 22 2.14 7.77 8.86
N TYR A 23 2.55 6.63 9.39
CA TYR A 23 3.38 6.56 10.59
C TYR A 23 4.83 6.98 10.31
N GLU A 24 5.41 6.61 9.17
CA GLU A 24 6.74 7.09 8.76
C GLU A 24 6.75 8.62 8.59
N LEU A 25 5.67 9.19 8.04
CA LEU A 25 5.51 10.64 7.98
C LEU A 25 5.39 11.25 9.37
N PHE A 26 4.57 10.66 10.26
CA PHE A 26 4.44 11.11 11.66
C PHE A 26 5.80 11.13 12.37
N GLN A 27 6.58 10.06 12.26
CA GLN A 27 7.91 9.97 12.87
C GLN A 27 8.90 11.00 12.27
N GLY A 28 8.83 11.21 10.96
CA GLY A 28 9.66 12.22 10.31
C GLY A 28 9.31 13.65 10.73
N LEU A 29 8.01 13.97 10.85
CA LEU A 29 7.56 15.28 11.35
C LEU A 29 7.91 15.49 12.82
N LYS A 30 7.87 14.42 13.65
CA LYS A 30 8.26 14.47 15.08
C LYS A 30 9.73 14.84 15.27
N ALA A 31 10.57 14.54 14.29
CA ALA A 31 11.99 14.87 14.30
C ALA A 31 12.28 16.31 13.83
N MET A 32 11.27 17.07 13.38
CA MET A 32 11.45 18.44 12.86
C MET A 32 11.20 19.49 13.93
N ASP A 33 12.11 20.44 14.05
CA ASP A 33 11.93 21.59 14.94
C ASP A 33 10.73 22.46 14.51
N GLY A 34 9.91 22.86 15.48
CA GLY A 34 8.76 23.73 15.26
C GLY A 34 7.55 23.03 14.60
N VAL A 35 7.57 21.71 14.47
CA VAL A 35 6.43 20.91 14.02
C VAL A 35 5.94 20.02 15.16
N GLU A 36 4.64 20.06 15.45
CA GLU A 36 3.97 19.24 16.45
C GLU A 36 2.99 18.28 15.73
N PRO A 37 3.40 17.06 15.41
CA PRO A 37 2.50 16.10 14.79
C PRO A 37 1.62 15.43 15.85
N VAL A 38 0.37 15.15 15.47
CA VAL A 38 -0.60 14.35 16.21
C VAL A 38 -1.09 13.25 15.28
N LEU A 39 -1.12 12.00 15.73
CA LEU A 39 -1.66 10.87 15.01
C LEU A 39 -3.00 10.45 15.58
N LEU A 40 -4.02 10.36 14.76
CA LEU A 40 -5.32 9.79 15.10
C LEU A 40 -5.55 8.57 14.19
N ALA A 41 -5.53 7.38 14.78
CA ALA A 41 -5.73 6.12 14.04
C ALA A 41 -7.13 5.56 14.29
N SER A 42 -7.89 5.25 13.24
CA SER A 42 -9.19 4.61 13.38
C SER A 42 -9.04 3.11 13.63
N ILE A 43 -9.87 2.54 14.48
CA ILE A 43 -9.97 1.10 14.70
C ILE A 43 -11.43 0.65 14.70
N ASP A 44 -11.67 -0.61 14.39
CA ASP A 44 -12.99 -1.24 14.40
C ASP A 44 -13.25 -2.01 15.71
N PRO A 45 -14.51 -2.41 15.98
CA PRO A 45 -14.89 -3.07 17.23
C PRO A 45 -14.23 -4.44 17.50
N SER A 46 -13.49 -5.03 16.57
CA SER A 46 -12.74 -6.27 16.84
C SER A 46 -11.62 -6.06 17.86
N PHE A 47 -11.15 -4.81 18.02
CA PHE A 47 -10.18 -4.40 19.05
C PHE A 47 -10.88 -4.12 20.39
N THR A 48 -11.60 -5.10 20.92
CA THR A 48 -12.53 -4.99 22.07
C THR A 48 -11.95 -4.34 23.32
N ALA A 49 -10.64 -4.48 23.55
CA ALA A 49 -9.97 -3.94 24.73
C ALA A 49 -10.12 -2.41 24.83
N PHE A 50 -10.07 -1.70 23.69
CA PHE A 50 -10.16 -0.23 23.65
C PHE A 50 -11.59 0.29 23.79
N TYR A 51 -12.61 -0.52 23.51
CA TYR A 51 -14.02 -0.12 23.58
C TYR A 51 -14.63 -0.22 25.00
N LYS A 52 -13.91 -0.79 25.96
CA LYS A 52 -14.41 -0.99 27.33
C LYS A 52 -14.62 0.29 28.13
N SER A 53 -13.91 1.35 27.81
CA SER A 53 -13.98 2.63 28.51
C SER A 53 -15.22 3.45 28.15
N GLY A 54 -15.92 3.13 27.06
CA GLY A 54 -17.01 3.95 26.50
C GLY A 54 -16.54 5.26 25.85
N ALA A 55 -15.24 5.53 25.84
CA ALA A 55 -14.68 6.67 25.13
C ALA A 55 -14.88 6.53 23.60
N GLN A 56 -14.99 7.66 22.92
CA GLN A 56 -15.07 7.70 21.44
C GLN A 56 -13.68 7.89 20.81
N ILE A 57 -12.83 8.65 21.50
CA ILE A 57 -11.41 8.85 21.17
C ILE A 57 -10.62 8.63 22.45
N THR A 58 -9.52 7.89 22.38
CA THR A 58 -8.66 7.61 23.54
C THR A 58 -7.19 7.76 23.16
N GLY A 59 -6.32 8.02 24.15
CA GLY A 59 -4.87 7.94 23.97
C GLY A 59 -4.44 6.49 23.68
N PHE A 60 -3.33 6.31 23.02
CA PHE A 60 -2.77 4.99 22.69
C PHE A 60 -1.55 4.68 23.57
N ASP A 61 -1.74 3.77 24.54
CA ASP A 61 -0.70 3.15 25.38
C ASP A 61 0.39 4.10 25.94
N GLY A 62 -0.05 5.29 26.46
CA GLY A 62 0.88 6.27 27.03
C GLY A 62 1.84 6.91 26.03
N ARG A 63 1.57 6.78 24.73
CA ARG A 63 2.34 7.44 23.67
C ARG A 63 1.90 8.89 23.52
N ASP A 64 2.86 9.78 23.48
CA ASP A 64 2.59 11.20 23.30
C ASP A 64 2.09 11.49 21.89
N ASN A 65 0.96 12.20 21.79
CA ASN A 65 0.34 12.65 20.53
C ASN A 65 -0.16 11.51 19.62
N GLU A 66 -0.37 10.30 20.15
CA GLU A 66 -0.96 9.18 19.41
C GLU A 66 -2.30 8.80 20.03
N PHE A 67 -3.36 8.79 19.20
CA PHE A 67 -4.74 8.58 19.65
C PHE A 67 -5.45 7.56 18.77
N LEU A 68 -6.48 6.91 19.33
CA LEU A 68 -7.36 5.98 18.65
C LEU A 68 -8.77 6.54 18.52
N PHE A 69 -9.30 6.49 17.31
CA PHE A 69 -10.69 6.80 16.98
C PHE A 69 -11.47 5.49 16.93
N LEU A 70 -12.41 5.30 17.87
CA LEU A 70 -13.12 4.04 18.09
C LEU A 70 -14.36 3.98 17.20
N SER A 71 -14.18 3.57 15.94
CA SER A 71 -15.22 3.54 14.94
C SER A 71 -16.40 2.63 15.31
N GLN A 72 -17.62 3.07 15.03
CA GLN A 72 -18.85 2.32 15.27
C GLN A 72 -19.82 2.54 14.11
N ASN A 73 -20.63 1.53 13.79
CA ASN A 73 -21.69 1.62 12.80
C ASN A 73 -21.22 2.16 11.43
N TYR A 74 -20.06 1.71 10.96
CA TYR A 74 -19.47 2.16 9.72
C TYR A 74 -20.14 1.52 8.50
N ASP A 75 -20.52 2.33 7.53
CA ASP A 75 -21.07 1.92 6.24
C ASP A 75 -19.95 1.84 5.21
N TYR A 76 -19.57 0.62 4.84
CA TYR A 76 -18.46 0.34 3.91
C TYR A 76 -18.76 0.70 2.44
N VAL A 77 -20.03 0.82 2.05
CA VAL A 77 -20.40 1.20 0.68
C VAL A 77 -20.36 2.72 0.52
N TRP A 78 -20.97 3.45 1.47
CA TRP A 78 -21.01 4.91 1.45
C TRP A 78 -19.79 5.56 2.10
N HIS A 79 -19.00 4.80 2.84
CA HIS A 79 -17.88 5.29 3.63
C HIS A 79 -18.29 6.41 4.59
N ARG A 80 -19.26 6.13 5.41
CA ARG A 80 -19.77 7.05 6.42
C ARG A 80 -19.84 6.40 7.79
N CYS A 81 -19.66 7.22 8.81
CA CYS A 81 -19.81 6.83 10.21
C CYS A 81 -21.22 7.22 10.68
N ASN A 82 -22.08 6.23 10.98
CA ASN A 82 -23.43 6.47 11.49
C ASN A 82 -23.45 6.58 13.03
N ALA A 83 -22.54 7.36 13.63
CA ALA A 83 -22.37 7.51 15.06
C ALA A 83 -22.25 8.99 15.45
N PRO A 84 -23.37 9.69 15.77
CA PRO A 84 -23.36 11.12 16.09
C PRO A 84 -22.41 11.49 17.22
N LEU A 85 -22.37 10.72 18.32
CA LEU A 85 -21.48 10.97 19.44
C LEU A 85 -19.99 10.92 19.05
N LEU A 86 -19.63 10.06 18.10
CA LEU A 86 -18.28 9.96 17.59
C LEU A 86 -17.90 11.19 16.74
N LEU A 87 -18.86 11.72 15.97
CA LEU A 87 -18.68 12.96 15.19
C LEU A 87 -18.52 14.18 16.14
N GLU A 88 -19.29 14.23 17.23
CA GLU A 88 -19.16 15.27 18.26
C GLU A 88 -17.81 15.19 18.97
N ALA A 89 -17.39 13.99 19.36
CA ALA A 89 -16.07 13.76 19.98
C ALA A 89 -14.92 14.18 19.05
N TYR A 90 -15.03 13.89 17.76
CA TYR A 90 -14.06 14.36 16.76
C TYR A 90 -14.04 15.88 16.64
N ALA A 91 -15.20 16.51 16.60
CA ALA A 91 -15.29 17.98 16.57
C ALA A 91 -14.64 18.62 17.80
N GLU A 92 -14.85 18.03 19.00
CA GLU A 92 -14.22 18.50 20.23
C GLU A 92 -12.70 18.25 20.21
N PHE A 93 -12.26 17.08 19.75
CA PHE A 93 -10.84 16.78 19.55
C PHE A 93 -10.14 17.82 18.66
N LEU A 94 -10.79 18.25 17.57
CA LEU A 94 -10.29 19.31 16.71
C LEU A 94 -10.21 20.67 17.42
N ARG A 95 -11.21 21.03 18.26
CA ARG A 95 -11.20 22.30 19.03
C ARG A 95 -10.10 22.34 20.10
N LEU A 96 -9.82 21.18 20.70
CA LEU A 96 -8.76 21.05 21.72
C LEU A 96 -7.37 21.04 21.08
N THR A 97 -7.17 20.28 20.01
CA THR A 97 -5.86 20.13 19.38
C THR A 97 -5.49 21.29 18.48
N ARG A 98 -6.47 21.94 17.84
CA ARG A 98 -6.32 23.11 16.93
C ARG A 98 -5.19 22.95 15.91
N PRO A 99 -5.21 21.89 15.07
CA PRO A 99 -4.18 21.71 14.08
C PRO A 99 -4.25 22.80 12.98
N ASP A 100 -3.07 23.23 12.51
CA ASP A 100 -2.92 24.11 11.34
C ASP A 100 -3.20 23.33 10.05
N VAL A 101 -2.84 22.03 10.06
CA VAL A 101 -3.03 21.10 8.94
C VAL A 101 -3.74 19.85 9.42
N VAL A 102 -4.75 19.39 8.69
CA VAL A 102 -5.41 18.09 8.89
C VAL A 102 -5.19 17.24 7.65
N HIS A 103 -4.37 16.21 7.78
CA HIS A 103 -3.98 15.35 6.67
C HIS A 103 -4.63 13.97 6.79
N PHE A 104 -5.52 13.68 5.88
CA PHE A 104 -6.19 12.38 5.76
C PHE A 104 -5.33 11.44 4.92
N HIS A 105 -4.66 10.49 5.55
CA HIS A 105 -4.06 9.34 4.85
C HIS A 105 -5.11 8.28 4.52
N HIS A 106 -6.20 8.25 5.28
CA HIS A 106 -7.33 7.38 4.99
C HIS A 106 -8.63 7.92 5.60
N PHE A 107 -9.76 7.54 5.02
CA PHE A 107 -11.09 7.85 5.55
C PHE A 107 -11.84 6.60 6.06
N LEU A 108 -11.30 5.39 5.79
CA LEU A 108 -11.91 4.13 6.24
C LEU A 108 -12.04 4.13 7.76
N LEU A 109 -13.20 3.73 8.25
CA LEU A 109 -13.62 3.75 9.66
C LEU A 109 -13.81 5.15 10.26
N PHE A 110 -13.34 6.20 9.62
CA PHE A 110 -13.63 7.59 10.00
C PHE A 110 -14.93 8.11 9.40
N GLY A 111 -15.14 7.87 8.11
CA GLY A 111 -16.19 8.46 7.29
C GLY A 111 -15.73 9.68 6.51
N LEU A 112 -16.24 9.80 5.29
CA LEU A 112 -15.95 10.95 4.41
C LEU A 112 -16.50 12.27 4.96
N GLU A 113 -17.56 12.22 5.76
CA GLU A 113 -18.15 13.38 6.43
C GLU A 113 -17.19 14.11 7.36
N LEU A 114 -16.16 13.43 7.89
CA LEU A 114 -15.14 14.08 8.71
C LEU A 114 -14.39 15.17 7.93
N LEU A 115 -14.22 15.04 6.62
CA LEU A 115 -13.66 16.10 5.77
C LEU A 115 -14.49 17.39 5.89
N SER A 116 -15.80 17.29 5.69
CA SER A 116 -16.71 18.44 5.79
C SER A 116 -16.85 18.95 7.23
N LEU A 117 -16.79 18.07 8.22
CA LEU A 117 -16.82 18.44 9.64
C LEU A 117 -15.54 19.18 10.02
N THR A 118 -14.37 18.71 9.56
CA THR A 118 -13.08 19.41 9.75
C THR A 118 -13.14 20.83 9.22
N ARG A 119 -13.60 21.03 7.99
CA ARG A 119 -13.73 22.38 7.40
C ARG A 119 -14.68 23.28 8.18
N ARG A 120 -15.75 22.71 8.73
CA ARG A 120 -16.74 23.47 9.53
C ARG A 120 -16.17 23.89 10.87
N VAL A 121 -15.43 23.00 11.56
CA VAL A 121 -14.87 23.25 12.89
C VAL A 121 -13.61 24.13 12.83
N LEU A 122 -12.79 23.91 11.82
CA LEU A 122 -11.53 24.59 11.58
C LEU A 122 -11.50 25.21 10.17
N PRO A 123 -12.19 26.35 9.94
CA PRO A 123 -12.29 26.95 8.60
C PRO A 123 -10.95 27.31 7.96
N GLN A 124 -9.95 27.62 8.78
CA GLN A 124 -8.62 28.07 8.33
C GLN A 124 -7.59 26.93 8.22
N ALA A 125 -7.86 25.76 8.81
CA ALA A 125 -6.95 24.64 8.72
C ALA A 125 -6.82 24.14 7.28
N ARG A 126 -5.61 23.82 6.86
CA ARG A 126 -5.35 23.23 5.56
C ARG A 126 -5.72 21.74 5.58
N ILE A 127 -6.62 21.32 4.70
CA ILE A 127 -7.04 19.92 4.57
C ILE A 127 -6.28 19.29 3.40
N VAL A 128 -5.45 18.30 3.72
CA VAL A 128 -4.70 17.50 2.75
C VAL A 128 -5.27 16.08 2.73
N PHE A 129 -5.33 15.45 1.57
CA PHE A 129 -5.80 14.08 1.42
C PHE A 129 -4.84 13.29 0.53
N THR A 130 -4.21 12.25 1.11
CA THR A 130 -3.39 11.32 0.33
C THR A 130 -4.24 10.19 -0.24
N LEU A 131 -4.15 10.03 -1.54
CA LEU A 131 -4.79 8.95 -2.28
C LEU A 131 -3.95 7.68 -2.14
N HIS A 132 -4.34 6.76 -1.25
CA HIS A 132 -3.63 5.50 -1.02
C HIS A 132 -4.30 4.28 -1.66
N GLU A 133 -5.53 4.45 -2.18
CA GLU A 133 -6.37 3.38 -2.68
C GLU A 133 -7.53 3.95 -3.52
N PHE A 134 -8.32 3.09 -4.14
CA PHE A 134 -9.43 3.51 -5.01
C PHE A 134 -10.82 3.39 -4.37
N MET A 135 -10.96 3.29 -3.05
CA MET A 135 -12.26 3.13 -2.38
C MET A 135 -13.22 4.29 -2.66
N THR A 136 -12.70 5.49 -2.91
CA THR A 136 -13.55 6.62 -3.36
C THR A 136 -14.17 6.39 -4.73
N ILE A 137 -13.47 5.70 -5.63
CA ILE A 137 -13.92 5.38 -6.99
C ILE A 137 -14.68 4.05 -7.01
N CYS A 138 -14.09 3.01 -6.44
CA CYS A 138 -14.56 1.62 -6.49
C CYS A 138 -15.25 1.23 -5.17
N ALA A 139 -16.54 0.93 -5.23
CA ALA A 139 -17.31 0.46 -4.07
C ALA A 139 -17.04 -1.02 -3.71
N ALA A 140 -16.35 -1.76 -4.59
CA ALA A 140 -15.94 -3.14 -4.36
C ALA A 140 -14.49 -3.14 -3.80
N ASP A 141 -14.35 -2.86 -2.51
CA ASP A 141 -13.10 -2.91 -1.73
C ASP A 141 -11.95 -2.03 -2.26
N GLY A 142 -12.23 -1.10 -3.19
CA GLY A 142 -11.20 -0.21 -3.75
C GLY A 142 -10.17 -0.89 -4.65
N HIS A 143 -10.35 -2.16 -5.00
CA HIS A 143 -9.35 -2.91 -5.77
C HIS A 143 -9.34 -2.60 -7.26
N MET A 144 -10.41 -1.96 -7.79
CA MET A 144 -10.58 -1.78 -9.22
C MET A 144 -10.43 -3.11 -10.01
N LEU A 145 -10.94 -4.20 -9.42
CA LEU A 145 -11.12 -5.50 -10.05
C LEU A 145 -12.61 -5.77 -10.20
N ARG A 146 -13.03 -6.28 -11.35
CA ARG A 146 -14.42 -6.66 -11.58
C ARG A 146 -14.72 -7.99 -10.86
N ARG A 147 -15.77 -8.01 -10.04
CA ARG A 147 -16.18 -9.24 -9.34
C ARG A 147 -16.79 -10.29 -10.28
N THR A 148 -17.17 -9.90 -11.50
CA THR A 148 -17.78 -10.79 -12.50
C THR A 148 -16.79 -11.74 -13.16
N ASP A 149 -15.55 -11.30 -13.39
CA ASP A 149 -14.55 -12.04 -14.16
C ASP A 149 -13.10 -11.82 -13.70
N ASN A 150 -12.90 -11.13 -12.56
CA ASN A 150 -11.60 -10.75 -12.00
C ASN A 150 -10.71 -9.94 -12.95
N ALA A 151 -11.29 -9.35 -14.01
CA ALA A 151 -10.53 -8.49 -14.90
C ALA A 151 -10.34 -7.09 -14.30
N LEU A 152 -9.26 -6.41 -14.71
CA LEU A 152 -8.95 -5.05 -14.29
C LEU A 152 -10.08 -4.08 -14.68
N CYS A 153 -10.54 -3.28 -13.74
CA CYS A 153 -11.52 -2.23 -13.97
C CYS A 153 -10.81 -0.91 -14.27
N HIS A 154 -10.92 -0.42 -15.49
CA HIS A 154 -10.30 0.85 -15.88
C HIS A 154 -11.17 2.07 -15.59
N ARG A 155 -12.48 1.89 -15.38
CA ARG A 155 -13.41 3.00 -15.15
C ARG A 155 -14.67 2.53 -14.41
N ALA A 156 -14.93 3.15 -13.26
CA ALA A 156 -16.20 2.99 -12.56
C ALA A 156 -17.33 3.69 -13.32
N SER A 157 -18.52 3.06 -13.34
CA SER A 157 -19.76 3.67 -13.79
C SER A 157 -20.93 3.01 -13.06
N SER A 158 -22.08 3.70 -12.99
CA SER A 158 -23.25 3.18 -12.27
C SER A 158 -23.63 1.77 -12.71
N VAL A 159 -23.65 1.50 -14.02
CA VAL A 159 -23.99 0.19 -14.59
C VAL A 159 -22.92 -0.87 -14.26
N ARG A 160 -21.64 -0.56 -14.46
CA ARG A 160 -20.55 -1.52 -14.17
C ARG A 160 -20.44 -1.83 -12.68
N CYS A 161 -20.63 -0.82 -11.83
CA CYS A 161 -20.60 -1.03 -10.38
C CYS A 161 -21.77 -1.90 -9.90
N HIS A 162 -22.95 -1.73 -10.47
CA HIS A 162 -24.10 -2.61 -10.25
C HIS A 162 -23.78 -4.07 -10.65
N GLN A 163 -23.10 -4.30 -11.78
CA GLN A 163 -22.69 -5.66 -12.17
C GLN A 163 -21.75 -6.31 -11.14
N CYS A 164 -20.87 -5.52 -10.49
CA CYS A 164 -20.00 -6.00 -9.42
C CYS A 164 -20.73 -6.20 -8.09
N LEU A 165 -21.75 -5.40 -7.82
CA LEU A 165 -22.51 -5.36 -6.56
C LEU A 165 -24.00 -5.32 -6.88
N PRO A 166 -24.59 -6.44 -7.32
CA PRO A 166 -25.96 -6.49 -7.86
C PRO A 166 -27.06 -6.18 -6.82
N ASP A 167 -26.75 -6.27 -5.53
CA ASP A 167 -27.66 -5.90 -4.44
C ASP A 167 -27.95 -4.38 -4.39
N HIS A 168 -27.19 -3.57 -5.13
CA HIS A 168 -27.35 -2.12 -5.19
C HIS A 168 -27.67 -1.68 -6.62
N PRO A 169 -28.78 -0.94 -6.86
CA PRO A 169 -29.18 -0.49 -8.20
C PRO A 169 -28.21 0.58 -8.75
N PRO A 170 -28.18 0.80 -10.07
CA PRO A 170 -27.26 1.78 -10.70
C PRO A 170 -27.35 3.20 -10.11
N GLU A 171 -28.56 3.65 -9.73
CA GLU A 171 -28.82 4.97 -9.15
C GLU A 171 -28.06 5.11 -7.81
N HIS A 172 -27.90 4.04 -7.07
CA HIS A 172 -27.15 4.02 -5.81
C HIS A 172 -25.68 4.44 -6.05
N PHE A 173 -25.03 3.92 -7.10
CA PHE A 173 -23.66 4.27 -7.43
C PHE A 173 -23.51 5.69 -7.99
N PHE A 174 -24.51 6.19 -8.68
CA PHE A 174 -24.57 7.61 -9.05
C PHE A 174 -24.61 8.50 -7.81
N MET A 175 -25.53 8.23 -6.88
CA MET A 175 -25.66 8.97 -5.63
C MET A 175 -24.40 8.86 -4.76
N ARG A 176 -23.81 7.66 -4.67
CA ARG A 176 -22.55 7.44 -3.97
C ARG A 176 -21.43 8.31 -4.55
N THR A 177 -21.29 8.36 -5.86
CA THR A 177 -20.27 9.19 -6.52
C THR A 177 -20.48 10.67 -6.19
N SER A 178 -21.73 11.14 -6.20
CA SER A 178 -22.09 12.51 -5.83
C SER A 178 -21.78 12.81 -4.36
N TRP A 179 -22.09 11.88 -3.47
CA TRP A 179 -21.74 11.93 -2.03
C TRP A 179 -20.25 12.06 -1.81
N VAL A 180 -19.45 11.15 -2.39
CA VAL A 180 -18.00 11.17 -2.28
C VAL A 180 -17.43 12.49 -2.79
N LYS A 181 -17.77 12.89 -4.00
CA LYS A 181 -17.29 14.14 -4.60
C LYS A 181 -17.66 15.38 -3.79
N ARG A 182 -18.84 15.38 -3.15
CA ARG A 182 -19.27 16.48 -2.27
C ARG A 182 -18.27 16.67 -1.12
N HIS A 183 -17.88 15.59 -0.46
CA HIS A 183 -16.94 15.66 0.67
C HIS A 183 -15.51 15.98 0.23
N LEU A 184 -15.08 15.52 -0.95
CA LEU A 184 -13.75 15.83 -1.49
C LEU A 184 -13.59 17.30 -1.94
N ARG A 185 -14.68 18.06 -2.13
CA ARG A 185 -14.60 19.49 -2.50
C ARG A 185 -13.90 20.36 -1.46
N VAL A 186 -14.00 20.01 -0.19
CA VAL A 186 -13.43 20.79 0.92
C VAL A 186 -11.93 20.55 1.14
N VAL A 187 -11.35 19.56 0.47
CA VAL A 187 -9.91 19.26 0.51
C VAL A 187 -9.15 20.35 -0.24
N ASP A 188 -8.11 20.90 0.34
CA ASP A 188 -7.30 21.96 -0.29
C ASP A 188 -6.25 21.40 -1.26
N ALA A 189 -5.65 20.24 -0.91
CA ALA A 189 -4.67 19.59 -1.75
C ALA A 189 -4.79 18.05 -1.65
N PHE A 190 -4.69 17.39 -2.79
CA PHE A 190 -4.53 15.94 -2.86
C PHE A 190 -3.09 15.57 -3.12
N THR A 191 -2.69 14.40 -2.62
CA THR A 191 -1.40 13.79 -2.97
C THR A 191 -1.60 12.35 -3.42
N ALA A 192 -0.69 11.85 -4.23
CA ALA A 192 -0.68 10.46 -4.65
C ALA A 192 0.76 9.94 -4.76
N PRO A 193 1.03 8.68 -4.41
CA PRO A 193 2.37 8.11 -4.40
C PRO A 193 2.86 7.67 -5.78
N SER A 194 1.99 7.65 -6.80
CA SER A 194 2.32 7.29 -8.17
C SER A 194 1.56 8.16 -9.17
N ARG A 195 2.16 8.39 -10.34
CA ARG A 195 1.52 9.11 -11.45
C ARG A 195 0.35 8.30 -12.03
N PHE A 196 0.51 6.99 -12.07
CA PHE A 196 -0.56 6.05 -12.43
C PHE A 196 -1.85 6.34 -11.64
N MET A 197 -1.75 6.50 -10.33
CA MET A 197 -2.91 6.81 -9.48
C MET A 197 -3.50 8.19 -9.81
N ILE A 198 -2.67 9.19 -10.03
CA ILE A 198 -3.11 10.53 -10.43
C ILE A 198 -4.00 10.44 -11.67
N GLU A 199 -3.56 9.74 -12.72
CA GLU A 199 -4.32 9.61 -13.97
C GLU A 199 -5.70 8.96 -13.76
N HIS A 200 -5.81 7.96 -12.89
CA HIS A 200 -7.09 7.34 -12.55
C HIS A 200 -8.04 8.32 -11.85
N PHE A 201 -7.53 9.12 -10.92
CA PHE A 201 -8.35 10.11 -10.22
C PHE A 201 -8.73 11.29 -11.12
N VAL A 202 -7.85 11.72 -12.01
CA VAL A 202 -8.14 12.75 -13.01
C VAL A 202 -9.21 12.23 -13.99
N ALA A 203 -9.08 11.00 -14.48
CA ALA A 203 -10.08 10.36 -15.34
C ALA A 203 -11.45 10.18 -14.64
N TRP A 204 -11.46 10.04 -13.31
CA TRP A 204 -12.68 10.01 -12.51
C TRP A 204 -13.25 11.40 -12.25
N GLY A 205 -12.50 12.47 -12.50
CA GLY A 205 -12.93 13.88 -12.47
C GLY A 205 -12.45 14.68 -11.25
N LEU A 206 -11.35 14.30 -10.64
CA LEU A 206 -10.58 15.22 -9.78
C LEU A 206 -9.77 16.18 -10.65
N ASP A 207 -9.68 17.43 -10.20
CA ASP A 207 -8.86 18.43 -10.86
C ASP A 207 -7.37 18.12 -10.67
N ARG A 208 -6.66 17.92 -11.79
CA ARG A 208 -5.22 17.64 -11.80
C ARG A 208 -4.42 18.73 -11.10
N ALA A 209 -4.83 19.98 -11.21
CA ALA A 209 -4.15 21.11 -10.56
C ALA A 209 -4.15 21.02 -9.03
N ARG A 210 -4.99 20.16 -8.45
CA ARG A 210 -5.09 19.95 -7.01
C ARG A 210 -4.35 18.69 -6.53
N ILE A 211 -3.72 17.92 -7.43
CA ILE A 211 -3.07 16.66 -7.09
C ILE A 211 -1.55 16.80 -7.27
N THR A 212 -0.80 16.58 -6.21
CA THR A 212 0.67 16.59 -6.24
C THR A 212 1.19 15.16 -6.09
N HIS A 213 2.17 14.78 -6.91
CA HIS A 213 2.88 13.53 -6.74
C HIS A 213 3.86 13.65 -5.57
N VAL A 214 3.67 12.82 -4.54
CA VAL A 214 4.58 12.69 -3.40
C VAL A 214 4.86 11.20 -3.22
N THR A 215 6.06 10.78 -3.56
CA THR A 215 6.48 9.39 -3.46
C THR A 215 6.57 8.95 -2.00
N ASN A 216 6.11 7.74 -1.70
CA ASN A 216 6.24 7.18 -0.36
C ASN A 216 7.71 6.97 -0.01
N GLY A 217 8.16 7.61 1.06
CA GLY A 217 9.50 7.42 1.60
C GLY A 217 9.63 6.13 2.39
N GLN A 218 10.83 5.66 2.50
CA GLN A 218 11.17 4.48 3.29
C GLN A 218 11.89 4.87 4.57
N ARG A 219 11.69 4.06 5.62
CA ARG A 219 12.53 4.17 6.83
C ARG A 219 13.96 3.79 6.49
N ASP A 220 14.90 4.35 7.25
CA ASP A 220 16.27 3.91 7.18
C ASP A 220 16.40 2.52 7.78
N TYR A 221 16.80 1.56 6.96
CA TYR A 221 17.29 0.29 7.43
C TYR A 221 18.80 0.38 7.58
N ASN A 222 19.35 -0.18 8.62
CA ASN A 222 20.80 -0.29 8.74
C ASN A 222 21.30 -1.31 7.69
N ILE A 223 21.50 -0.80 6.45
CA ILE A 223 21.94 -1.61 5.29
C ILE A 223 23.42 -1.95 5.38
N GLY A 224 24.14 -1.38 6.35
CA GLY A 224 25.59 -1.34 6.40
C GLY A 224 26.33 -2.68 6.46
N MET A 225 25.64 -3.81 6.39
CA MET A 225 26.24 -5.13 6.42
C MET A 225 25.41 -6.17 5.66
N MET A 226 25.03 -5.87 4.42
CA MET A 226 24.65 -6.98 3.54
C MET A 226 25.92 -7.82 3.33
N PRO A 227 25.91 -9.12 3.69
CA PRO A 227 27.07 -9.98 3.42
C PRO A 227 27.37 -9.94 1.92
N GLU A 228 28.64 -9.87 1.58
CA GLU A 228 29.08 -10.07 0.19
C GLU A 228 28.47 -11.38 -0.30
N ASP A 229 27.76 -11.28 -1.41
CA ASP A 229 27.03 -12.40 -1.97
C ASP A 229 27.85 -12.96 -3.15
N ASP A 230 28.70 -13.91 -2.83
CA ASP A 230 29.59 -14.65 -3.75
C ASP A 230 28.90 -15.86 -4.39
N ARG A 231 27.58 -16.01 -4.19
CA ARG A 231 26.84 -17.14 -4.79
C ARG A 231 26.98 -17.12 -6.31
N PRO A 232 27.35 -18.24 -6.93
CA PRO A 232 27.59 -18.30 -8.37
C PRO A 232 26.29 -18.25 -9.19
N ARG A 233 25.15 -18.45 -8.56
CA ARG A 233 23.83 -18.50 -9.21
C ARG A 233 22.86 -17.53 -8.56
N ARG A 234 22.04 -16.89 -9.38
CA ARG A 234 20.98 -15.94 -8.98
C ARG A 234 19.59 -16.58 -9.20
N ASN A 235 19.31 -17.61 -8.42
CA ASN A 235 18.14 -18.47 -8.56
C ASN A 235 17.18 -18.47 -7.34
N ARG A 236 17.32 -17.48 -6.43
CA ARG A 236 16.48 -17.38 -5.23
C ARG A 236 15.50 -16.24 -5.36
N PHE A 237 14.23 -16.56 -5.26
CA PHE A 237 13.10 -15.63 -5.40
C PHE A 237 12.42 -15.42 -4.05
N GLY A 238 12.08 -14.18 -3.71
CA GLY A 238 11.38 -13.85 -2.49
C GLY A 238 10.05 -13.14 -2.76
N PHE A 239 8.98 -13.63 -2.17
CA PHE A 239 7.72 -12.93 -2.05
C PHE A 239 7.62 -12.32 -0.66
N PHE A 240 7.14 -11.05 -0.58
CA PHE A 240 6.94 -10.33 0.67
C PHE A 240 5.58 -9.64 0.66
N GLY A 241 4.68 -10.02 1.56
CA GLY A 241 3.37 -9.38 1.62
C GLY A 241 2.26 -10.24 2.19
N GLN A 242 1.05 -9.69 2.15
CA GLN A 242 -0.14 -10.41 2.58
C GLN A 242 -0.48 -11.54 1.57
N LEU A 243 -0.92 -12.69 2.08
CA LEU A 243 -1.28 -13.85 1.28
C LEU A 243 -2.76 -13.78 0.85
N VAL A 244 -3.16 -12.63 0.29
CA VAL A 244 -4.52 -12.38 -0.20
C VAL A 244 -4.57 -12.49 -1.73
N ASP A 245 -5.76 -12.74 -2.28
CA ASP A 245 -5.96 -13.05 -3.70
C ASP A 245 -5.28 -12.05 -4.64
N VAL A 246 -5.43 -10.75 -4.35
CA VAL A 246 -4.94 -9.66 -5.21
C VAL A 246 -3.41 -9.54 -5.24
N LYS A 247 -2.71 -10.07 -4.21
CA LYS A 247 -1.24 -10.07 -4.16
C LYS A 247 -0.59 -11.19 -4.95
N GLY A 248 -1.38 -12.15 -5.43
CA GLY A 248 -0.96 -13.11 -6.46
C GLY A 248 0.05 -14.17 -6.02
N VAL A 249 0.19 -14.48 -4.71
CA VAL A 249 1.06 -15.56 -4.26
C VAL A 249 0.68 -16.89 -4.92
N TRP A 250 -0.62 -17.14 -5.14
CA TRP A 250 -1.13 -18.30 -5.86
C TRP A 250 -0.59 -18.39 -7.29
N LEU A 251 -0.42 -17.25 -7.98
CA LEU A 251 0.14 -17.18 -9.33
C LEU A 251 1.63 -17.58 -9.33
N LEU A 252 2.37 -17.18 -8.29
CA LEU A 252 3.76 -17.58 -8.10
C LEU A 252 3.86 -19.10 -7.87
N LEU A 253 2.96 -19.70 -7.08
CA LEU A 253 2.93 -21.14 -6.85
C LEU A 253 2.57 -21.90 -8.13
N GLU A 254 1.65 -21.39 -8.94
CA GLU A 254 1.32 -21.96 -10.25
C GLU A 254 2.53 -21.90 -11.21
N ALA A 255 3.26 -20.77 -11.21
CA ALA A 255 4.50 -20.65 -12.00
C ALA A 255 5.56 -21.67 -11.56
N VAL A 256 5.69 -21.92 -10.26
CA VAL A 256 6.57 -23.00 -9.73
C VAL A 256 6.16 -24.38 -10.24
N GLN A 257 4.87 -24.67 -10.28
CA GLN A 257 4.38 -25.96 -10.81
C GLN A 257 4.72 -26.10 -12.30
N LEU A 258 4.57 -25.04 -13.08
CA LEU A 258 4.91 -25.04 -14.50
C LEU A 258 6.41 -25.26 -14.72
N LEU A 259 7.28 -24.59 -13.97
CA LEU A 259 8.73 -24.80 -14.04
C LEU A 259 9.11 -26.27 -13.75
N ARG A 260 8.51 -26.87 -12.72
CA ARG A 260 8.74 -28.28 -12.39
C ARG A 260 8.24 -29.24 -13.49
N ALA A 261 7.07 -28.97 -14.04
CA ALA A 261 6.52 -29.76 -15.14
C ALA A 261 7.42 -29.75 -16.37
N ASP A 262 8.12 -28.62 -16.61
CA ASP A 262 9.11 -28.45 -17.67
C ASP A 262 10.50 -29.03 -17.29
N GLY A 263 10.62 -29.71 -16.14
CA GLY A 263 11.89 -30.28 -15.65
C GLY A 263 12.88 -29.26 -15.10
N PHE A 264 12.50 -28.00 -14.98
CA PHE A 264 13.34 -26.95 -14.42
C PHE A 264 13.18 -26.87 -12.89
N THR A 265 14.22 -27.25 -12.15
CA THR A 265 14.17 -27.35 -10.68
C THR A 265 15.30 -26.57 -9.97
N ASP A 266 16.15 -25.87 -10.73
CA ASP A 266 17.27 -25.08 -10.16
C ASP A 266 16.81 -23.69 -9.75
N PHE A 267 15.91 -23.63 -8.77
CA PHE A 267 15.45 -22.40 -8.13
C PHE A 267 14.98 -22.64 -6.70
N ILE A 268 14.89 -21.58 -5.93
CA ILE A 268 14.29 -21.55 -4.59
C ILE A 268 13.32 -20.38 -4.51
N VAL A 269 12.16 -20.57 -3.90
CA VAL A 269 11.18 -19.53 -3.61
C VAL A 269 10.98 -19.42 -2.10
N GLU A 270 11.14 -18.22 -1.57
CA GLU A 270 10.87 -17.91 -0.16
C GLU A 270 9.61 -17.04 -0.06
N ILE A 271 8.60 -17.50 0.67
CA ILE A 271 7.35 -16.78 0.88
C ILE A 271 7.37 -16.21 2.31
N ASN A 272 7.43 -14.88 2.40
CA ASN A 272 7.45 -14.13 3.64
C ASN A 272 6.17 -13.31 3.75
N GLY A 273 5.27 -13.69 4.65
CA GLY A 273 3.99 -13.01 4.78
C GLY A 273 2.98 -13.79 5.60
N ASP A 274 1.80 -13.18 5.76
CA ASP A 274 0.71 -13.72 6.56
C ASP A 274 -0.65 -13.27 5.99
N ASN A 275 -1.70 -13.42 6.80
CA ASN A 275 -3.06 -13.02 6.47
C ASN A 275 -3.76 -13.91 5.44
N LEU A 276 -3.32 -15.15 5.28
CA LEU A 276 -3.99 -16.13 4.42
C LEU A 276 -5.47 -16.34 4.78
N ARG A 277 -5.85 -16.07 6.04
CA ARG A 277 -7.26 -16.08 6.49
C ARG A 277 -8.17 -15.11 5.74
N PHE A 278 -7.63 -14.07 5.11
CA PHE A 278 -8.37 -13.09 4.31
C PHE A 278 -8.41 -13.42 2.81
N ALA A 279 -7.72 -14.48 2.38
CA ALA A 279 -7.87 -14.99 1.03
C ALA A 279 -9.25 -15.66 0.85
N SER A 280 -9.72 -15.70 -0.38
CA SER A 280 -10.95 -16.47 -0.71
C SER A 280 -10.79 -17.93 -0.32
N PRO A 281 -11.88 -18.63 0.06
CA PRO A 281 -11.79 -20.02 0.49
C PRO A 281 -11.10 -20.95 -0.51
N ALA A 282 -11.35 -20.76 -1.81
CA ALA A 282 -10.71 -21.53 -2.88
C ALA A 282 -9.20 -21.28 -2.92
N ARG A 283 -8.77 -20.01 -2.95
CA ARG A 283 -7.34 -19.66 -2.98
C ARG A 283 -6.60 -20.08 -1.72
N ARG A 284 -7.27 -20.00 -0.57
CA ARG A 284 -6.70 -20.51 0.67
C ARG A 284 -6.44 -22.02 0.59
N ALA A 285 -7.42 -22.79 0.15
CA ALA A 285 -7.28 -24.23 0.01
C ALA A 285 -6.17 -24.61 -0.98
N ASP A 286 -6.06 -23.90 -2.12
CA ASP A 286 -4.99 -24.10 -3.12
C ASP A 286 -3.62 -23.87 -2.51
N ILE A 287 -3.41 -22.73 -1.81
CA ILE A 287 -2.14 -22.37 -1.20
C ILE A 287 -1.77 -23.35 -0.08
N GLU A 288 -2.71 -23.67 0.83
CA GLU A 288 -2.48 -24.62 1.93
C GLU A 288 -2.16 -26.03 1.39
N GLY A 289 -2.89 -26.49 0.38
CA GLY A 289 -2.65 -27.77 -0.27
C GLY A 289 -1.29 -27.85 -0.94
N PHE A 290 -0.88 -26.80 -1.64
CA PHE A 290 0.46 -26.70 -2.24
C PHE A 290 1.55 -26.77 -1.16
N LEU A 291 1.46 -25.94 -0.13
CA LEU A 291 2.45 -25.88 0.96
C LEU A 291 2.52 -27.20 1.74
N ALA A 292 1.37 -27.86 1.97
CA ALA A 292 1.34 -29.17 2.62
C ALA A 292 2.06 -30.24 1.77
N THR A 293 1.89 -30.20 0.45
CA THR A 293 2.57 -31.10 -0.48
C THR A 293 4.09 -30.83 -0.48
N GLU A 294 4.47 -29.57 -0.56
CA GLU A 294 5.87 -29.15 -0.54
C GLU A 294 6.59 -29.59 0.75
N ASN A 295 5.92 -29.44 1.89
CA ASN A 295 6.47 -29.82 3.20
C ASN A 295 6.67 -31.34 3.41
N ARG A 296 6.03 -32.18 2.58
CA ARG A 296 6.23 -33.64 2.59
C ARG A 296 7.45 -34.08 1.79
N LEU A 297 7.96 -33.21 0.90
CA LEU A 297 9.16 -33.51 0.11
C LEU A 297 10.41 -33.55 1.01
N PRO A 298 11.42 -34.39 0.66
CA PRO A 298 12.74 -34.28 1.24
C PRO A 298 13.29 -32.88 1.11
N LEU A 299 14.05 -32.39 2.07
CA LEU A 299 14.56 -31.00 2.08
C LEU A 299 15.34 -30.64 0.80
N ALA A 300 16.08 -31.58 0.24
CA ALA A 300 16.85 -31.39 -1.00
C ALA A 300 15.96 -31.20 -2.25
N GLU A 301 14.72 -31.68 -2.20
CA GLU A 301 13.75 -31.57 -3.28
C GLU A 301 12.82 -30.38 -3.14
N ARG A 302 12.75 -29.77 -1.95
CA ARG A 302 11.90 -28.59 -1.71
C ARG A 302 12.41 -27.41 -2.51
N ARG A 303 11.47 -26.69 -3.11
CA ARG A 303 11.74 -25.47 -3.87
C ARG A 303 11.00 -24.27 -3.30
N VAL A 304 10.00 -24.47 -2.45
CA VAL A 304 9.23 -23.39 -1.82
C VAL A 304 9.31 -23.52 -0.31
N PHE A 305 9.67 -22.40 0.32
CA PHE A 305 9.77 -22.26 1.77
C PHE A 305 8.83 -21.19 2.25
N PHE A 306 7.90 -21.54 3.13
CA PHE A 306 6.98 -20.60 3.76
C PHE A 306 7.53 -20.21 5.14
N ASN A 307 7.90 -18.94 5.29
CA ASN A 307 8.53 -18.41 6.50
C ASN A 307 7.52 -17.74 7.45
N GLY A 308 6.26 -17.56 7.03
CA GLY A 308 5.24 -16.89 7.82
C GLY A 308 5.43 -15.38 7.92
N SER A 309 4.79 -14.76 8.91
CA SER A 309 4.94 -13.33 9.20
C SER A 309 6.34 -13.00 9.69
N TYR A 310 6.79 -11.77 9.44
CA TYR A 310 8.09 -11.29 9.88
C TYR A 310 8.00 -9.88 10.46
N ASP A 311 8.87 -9.58 11.38
CA ASP A 311 9.09 -8.23 11.87
C ASP A 311 9.95 -7.44 10.88
N VAL A 312 9.68 -6.16 10.79
CA VAL A 312 10.36 -5.27 9.82
C VAL A 312 11.88 -5.24 10.06
N GLU A 313 12.31 -5.43 11.29
CA GLU A 313 13.72 -5.55 11.69
C GLU A 313 14.43 -6.76 11.06
N LYS A 314 13.68 -7.80 10.71
CA LYS A 314 14.22 -9.01 10.05
C LYS A 314 14.34 -8.84 8.52
N LEU A 315 13.76 -7.78 7.96
CA LEU A 315 13.76 -7.57 6.51
C LEU A 315 15.16 -7.59 5.88
N PRO A 316 16.21 -6.94 6.45
CA PRO A 316 17.56 -7.02 5.90
C PRO A 316 18.06 -8.46 5.74
N ALA A 317 17.89 -9.28 6.78
CA ALA A 317 18.31 -10.67 6.76
C ALA A 317 17.52 -11.52 5.74
N LEU A 318 16.23 -11.24 5.57
CA LEU A 318 15.40 -11.94 4.58
C LEU A 318 15.76 -11.51 3.15
N MET A 319 16.00 -10.22 2.91
CA MET A 319 16.44 -9.71 1.61
C MET A 319 17.83 -10.22 1.23
N ALA A 320 18.71 -10.47 2.21
CA ALA A 320 20.02 -11.08 1.96
C ALA A 320 19.95 -12.53 1.44
N ARG A 321 18.86 -13.24 1.74
CA ARG A 321 18.67 -14.64 1.34
C ARG A 321 18.19 -14.82 -0.10
N ILE A 322 17.67 -13.77 -0.72
CA ILE A 322 17.09 -13.80 -2.06
C ILE A 322 17.95 -13.04 -3.08
N ASP A 323 17.76 -13.36 -4.35
CA ASP A 323 18.32 -12.63 -5.48
C ASP A 323 17.29 -11.72 -6.13
N TRP A 324 16.06 -12.19 -6.24
CA TRP A 324 14.95 -11.55 -6.94
C TRP A 324 13.76 -11.33 -6.00
N CYS A 325 13.21 -10.14 -6.00
CA CYS A 325 11.95 -9.88 -5.32
C CYS A 325 10.80 -10.03 -6.30
N VAL A 326 9.84 -10.92 -5.99
CA VAL A 326 8.68 -11.17 -6.87
C VAL A 326 7.45 -10.47 -6.33
N VAL A 327 6.82 -9.63 -7.16
CA VAL A 327 5.60 -8.88 -6.86
C VAL A 327 4.51 -9.27 -7.86
N PRO A 328 3.86 -10.44 -7.66
CA PRO A 328 2.96 -11.02 -8.65
C PRO A 328 1.52 -10.50 -8.53
N SER A 329 1.35 -9.26 -8.07
CA SER A 329 0.05 -8.62 -7.87
C SER A 329 -0.80 -8.64 -9.14
N VAL A 330 -2.08 -9.05 -9.00
CA VAL A 330 -3.03 -9.18 -10.13
C VAL A 330 -4.05 -8.03 -10.18
N TRP A 331 -3.85 -6.98 -9.40
CA TRP A 331 -4.69 -5.79 -9.34
C TRP A 331 -3.89 -4.53 -9.64
N TRP A 332 -4.57 -3.39 -9.69
CA TRP A 332 -3.93 -2.08 -9.79
C TRP A 332 -3.18 -1.74 -8.49
N GLU A 333 -2.04 -2.40 -8.25
CA GLU A 333 -1.15 -2.03 -7.14
C GLU A 333 -0.74 -0.57 -7.28
N ILE A 334 -0.92 0.21 -6.22
CA ILE A 334 -0.77 1.67 -6.31
C ILE A 334 0.69 2.11 -6.26
N PHE A 335 1.48 1.44 -5.43
CA PHE A 335 2.88 1.81 -5.23
C PHE A 335 3.79 0.58 -5.05
N GLY A 336 3.41 -0.33 -4.14
CA GLY A 336 4.22 -1.49 -3.78
C GLY A 336 5.43 -1.09 -2.92
N LEU A 337 5.25 -0.93 -1.61
CA LEU A 337 6.35 -0.59 -0.68
C LEU A 337 7.49 -1.60 -0.75
N VAL A 338 7.19 -2.88 -0.97
CA VAL A 338 8.19 -3.95 -1.11
C VAL A 338 9.14 -3.71 -2.29
N ILE A 339 8.72 -2.98 -3.33
CA ILE A 339 9.60 -2.58 -4.44
C ILE A 339 10.68 -1.62 -3.94
N SER A 340 10.31 -0.61 -3.14
CA SER A 340 11.31 0.27 -2.51
C SER A 340 12.25 -0.51 -1.59
N GLU A 341 11.71 -1.45 -0.81
CA GLU A 341 12.50 -2.33 0.05
C GLU A 341 13.48 -3.15 -0.77
N ALA A 342 13.04 -3.80 -1.85
CA ALA A 342 13.91 -4.55 -2.75
C ALA A 342 15.01 -3.67 -3.38
N MET A 343 14.65 -2.45 -3.82
CA MET A 343 15.61 -1.47 -4.37
C MET A 343 16.67 -1.06 -3.35
N MET A 344 16.30 -0.83 -2.09
CA MET A 344 17.26 -0.51 -1.02
C MET A 344 18.32 -1.60 -0.86
N PHE A 345 17.91 -2.86 -1.00
CA PHE A 345 18.80 -4.03 -0.87
C PHE A 345 19.38 -4.51 -2.20
N ARG A 346 19.24 -3.71 -3.27
CA ARG A 346 19.77 -4.06 -4.59
C ARG A 346 19.26 -5.42 -5.11
N ARG A 347 17.97 -5.74 -4.82
CA ARG A 347 17.32 -6.95 -5.30
C ARG A 347 16.41 -6.59 -6.49
N PRO A 348 16.78 -6.95 -7.72
CA PRO A 348 15.93 -6.69 -8.89
C PRO A 348 14.54 -7.28 -8.71
N VAL A 349 13.53 -6.54 -9.18
CA VAL A 349 12.13 -6.88 -8.99
C VAL A 349 11.57 -7.56 -10.22
N ILE A 350 10.84 -8.65 -10.02
CA ILE A 350 9.99 -9.26 -11.06
C ILE A 350 8.54 -8.93 -10.72
N CYS A 351 7.87 -8.12 -11.54
CA CYS A 351 6.50 -7.68 -11.27
C CYS A 351 5.60 -7.73 -12.50
N ALA A 352 4.28 -7.72 -12.27
CA ALA A 352 3.36 -7.42 -13.35
C ALA A 352 3.58 -5.98 -13.83
N GLY A 353 3.75 -5.76 -15.13
CA GLY A 353 4.05 -4.45 -15.71
C GLY A 353 2.85 -3.50 -15.74
N ILE A 354 2.08 -3.42 -14.65
CA ILE A 354 0.87 -2.59 -14.51
C ILE A 354 0.89 -1.77 -13.22
N GLY A 355 0.10 -0.72 -13.19
CA GLY A 355 -0.08 0.11 -11.98
C GLY A 355 1.21 0.79 -11.53
N GLY A 356 1.33 0.98 -10.21
CA GLY A 356 2.54 1.51 -9.58
C GLY A 356 3.79 0.67 -9.82
N PRO A 357 3.75 -0.67 -9.75
CA PRO A 357 4.88 -1.51 -10.15
C PRO A 357 5.37 -1.26 -11.57
N GLY A 358 4.47 -1.19 -12.55
CA GLY A 358 4.84 -0.92 -13.95
C GLY A 358 5.38 0.49 -14.19
N GLU A 359 5.06 1.47 -13.32
CA GLU A 359 5.65 2.82 -13.35
C GLU A 359 7.05 2.85 -12.73
N ARG A 360 7.29 2.04 -11.69
CA ARG A 360 8.46 2.13 -10.83
C ARG A 360 9.59 1.18 -11.19
N VAL A 361 9.26 0.09 -11.84
CA VAL A 361 10.22 -0.91 -12.31
C VAL A 361 10.29 -0.79 -13.84
N LEU A 362 11.46 -0.52 -14.35
CA LEU A 362 11.71 -0.40 -15.78
C LEU A 362 12.15 -1.76 -16.33
N ASP A 363 11.34 -2.39 -17.19
CA ASP A 363 11.61 -3.71 -17.71
C ASP A 363 12.96 -3.79 -18.44
N GLY A 364 13.80 -4.74 -18.03
CA GLY A 364 15.14 -4.94 -18.58
C GLY A 364 16.19 -3.91 -18.13
N VAL A 365 15.85 -2.94 -17.25
CA VAL A 365 16.75 -1.90 -16.74
C VAL A 365 17.05 -2.08 -15.26
N ASP A 366 16.03 -2.12 -14.40
CA ASP A 366 16.17 -2.30 -12.95
C ASP A 366 15.29 -3.42 -12.38
N GLY A 367 14.57 -4.12 -13.27
CA GLY A 367 13.76 -5.29 -12.97
C GLY A 367 13.22 -5.93 -14.24
N LEU A 368 12.29 -6.87 -14.07
CA LEU A 368 11.66 -7.59 -15.17
C LEU A 368 10.14 -7.55 -15.05
N HIS A 369 9.46 -7.43 -16.17
CA HIS A 369 8.01 -7.53 -16.24
C HIS A 369 7.55 -8.91 -16.72
N PHE A 370 6.41 -9.33 -16.23
CA PHE A 370 5.64 -10.44 -16.78
C PHE A 370 4.20 -10.00 -17.04
N GLN A 371 3.47 -10.76 -17.85
CA GLN A 371 2.07 -10.44 -18.15
C GLN A 371 1.18 -10.70 -16.94
N VAL A 372 0.38 -9.71 -16.52
CA VAL A 372 -0.49 -9.80 -15.34
C VAL A 372 -1.44 -11.00 -15.41
N GLY A 373 -1.50 -11.77 -14.34
CA GLY A 373 -2.35 -12.94 -14.22
C GLY A 373 -1.91 -14.16 -15.04
N ASP A 374 -0.74 -14.11 -15.67
CA ASP A 374 -0.20 -15.20 -16.51
C ASP A 374 0.96 -15.92 -15.81
N ALA A 375 0.67 -17.09 -15.24
CA ALA A 375 1.66 -17.94 -14.59
C ALA A 375 2.75 -18.46 -15.54
N ARG A 376 2.43 -18.67 -16.82
CA ARG A 376 3.42 -19.11 -17.85
C ARG A 376 4.42 -17.98 -18.14
N SER A 377 3.92 -16.75 -18.27
CA SER A 377 4.76 -15.57 -18.43
C SER A 377 5.68 -15.37 -17.21
N LEU A 378 5.14 -15.53 -15.97
CA LEU A 378 5.95 -15.46 -14.75
C LEU A 378 7.00 -16.57 -14.70
N ALA A 379 6.64 -17.83 -15.01
CA ALA A 379 7.56 -18.96 -15.06
C ALA A 379 8.69 -18.75 -16.08
N ALA A 380 8.36 -18.26 -17.27
CA ALA A 380 9.34 -17.94 -18.31
C ALA A 380 10.32 -16.84 -17.85
N THR A 381 9.81 -15.79 -17.19
CA THR A 381 10.62 -14.71 -16.63
C THR A 381 11.54 -15.21 -15.51
N MET A 382 11.04 -16.05 -14.61
CA MET A 382 11.84 -16.67 -13.53
C MET A 382 12.93 -17.57 -14.11
N ARG A 383 12.60 -18.38 -15.13
CA ARG A 383 13.59 -19.23 -15.83
C ARG A 383 14.70 -18.41 -16.49
N ARG A 384 14.33 -17.31 -17.20
CA ARG A 384 15.31 -16.37 -17.78
C ARG A 384 16.20 -15.78 -16.70
N ALA A 385 15.65 -15.36 -15.58
CA ALA A 385 16.36 -14.79 -14.44
C ALA A 385 17.42 -15.75 -13.85
N CYS A 386 17.16 -17.06 -13.89
CA CYS A 386 18.10 -18.09 -13.43
C CYS A 386 19.21 -18.40 -14.45
N LEU A 387 18.88 -18.35 -15.76
CA LEU A 387 19.80 -18.82 -16.81
C LEU A 387 20.76 -17.74 -17.33
N ASP A 388 20.34 -16.46 -17.23
CA ASP A 388 21.16 -15.33 -17.67
C ASP A 388 22.03 -14.81 -16.52
N SER A 389 23.29 -15.22 -16.52
CA SER A 389 24.24 -14.93 -15.43
C SER A 389 24.58 -13.43 -15.30
N TRP A 390 24.42 -12.63 -16.37
CA TRP A 390 24.71 -11.20 -16.37
C TRP A 390 23.51 -10.34 -15.99
N LEU A 391 22.32 -10.87 -16.18
CA LEU A 391 21.07 -10.13 -16.03
C LEU A 391 20.93 -9.53 -14.62
N TRP A 392 21.13 -10.35 -13.59
CA TRP A 392 21.01 -9.89 -12.21
C TRP A 392 21.98 -8.75 -11.89
N SER A 393 23.25 -8.90 -12.27
CA SER A 393 24.30 -7.90 -11.99
C SER A 393 24.02 -6.59 -12.72
N SER A 394 23.60 -6.67 -13.99
CA SER A 394 23.23 -5.50 -14.79
C SER A 394 22.05 -4.74 -14.17
N LEU A 395 20.95 -5.44 -13.85
CA LEU A 395 19.76 -4.83 -13.28
C LEU A 395 20.04 -4.25 -11.89
N SER A 396 20.74 -5.00 -11.03
CA SER A 396 21.11 -4.56 -9.69
C SER A 396 21.99 -3.29 -9.72
N ALA A 397 22.91 -3.19 -10.67
CA ALA A 397 23.77 -2.00 -10.82
C ALA A 397 22.98 -0.78 -11.30
N SER A 398 21.95 -0.97 -12.11
CA SER A 398 21.12 0.11 -12.67
C SER A 398 20.06 0.64 -11.70
N MET A 399 19.81 -0.05 -10.58
CA MET A 399 18.76 0.35 -9.63
C MET A 399 19.09 1.66 -8.95
N ALA A 400 18.16 2.62 -9.04
CA ALA A 400 18.22 3.85 -8.25
C ALA A 400 17.85 3.59 -6.78
N ALA A 401 18.41 4.36 -5.86
CA ALA A 401 17.96 4.34 -4.48
C ALA A 401 16.52 4.87 -4.38
N PRO A 402 15.62 4.20 -3.65
CA PRO A 402 14.27 4.71 -3.45
C PRO A 402 14.30 5.97 -2.57
N PRO A 403 13.28 6.84 -2.65
CA PRO A 403 13.16 7.98 -1.75
C PRO A 403 13.15 7.54 -0.30
N ASP A 404 13.89 8.26 0.53
CA ASP A 404 13.93 8.08 1.98
C ASP A 404 12.76 8.80 2.68
N ARG A 405 12.71 8.67 4.01
CA ARG A 405 11.71 9.36 4.84
C ARG A 405 11.85 10.88 4.72
N SER A 406 13.06 11.42 4.68
CA SER A 406 13.31 12.85 4.62
C SER A 406 12.73 13.47 3.35
N ALA A 407 13.00 12.87 2.19
CA ALA A 407 12.44 13.32 0.91
C ALA A 407 10.90 13.32 0.90
N MET A 408 10.26 12.32 1.51
CA MET A 408 8.80 12.29 1.68
C MET A 408 8.31 13.43 2.58
N VAL A 409 8.95 13.63 3.73
CA VAL A 409 8.60 14.69 4.69
C VAL A 409 8.72 16.06 4.03
N ASP A 410 9.80 16.34 3.31
CA ASP A 410 10.02 17.60 2.60
C ASP A 410 8.93 17.85 1.54
N GLY A 411 8.55 16.81 0.81
CA GLY A 411 7.44 16.88 -0.14
C GLY A 411 6.12 17.28 0.53
N PHE A 412 5.78 16.68 1.66
CA PHE A 412 4.56 17.02 2.41
C PHE A 412 4.65 18.40 3.06
N MET A 413 5.81 18.78 3.61
CA MET A 413 6.02 20.10 4.22
C MET A 413 5.82 21.24 3.22
N SER A 414 6.25 21.05 1.98
CA SER A 414 5.98 22.00 0.89
C SER A 414 4.47 22.20 0.69
N ILE A 415 3.69 21.12 0.68
CA ILE A 415 2.24 21.16 0.54
C ILE A 415 1.59 21.82 1.76
N TYR A 416 2.02 21.49 2.98
CA TYR A 416 1.50 22.06 4.22
C TYR A 416 1.70 23.57 4.30
N LYS A 417 2.82 24.08 3.79
CA LYS A 417 3.13 25.51 3.71
C LYS A 417 2.39 26.23 2.57
N GLY A 418 1.59 25.55 1.78
CA GLY A 418 0.77 26.17 0.74
C GLY A 418 1.45 26.32 -0.61
N ALA A 419 2.57 25.62 -0.87
CA ALA A 419 3.13 25.59 -2.21
C ALA A 419 2.09 25.11 -3.23
N ALA A 420 2.03 25.76 -4.38
CA ALA A 420 1.09 25.40 -5.43
C ALA A 420 1.33 23.96 -5.89
N PRO A 421 0.26 23.15 -6.11
CA PRO A 421 0.38 21.84 -6.72
C PRO A 421 1.14 21.97 -8.06
N GLY A 422 2.18 21.14 -8.26
CA GLY A 422 2.98 21.15 -9.49
C GLY A 422 4.43 21.64 -9.35
N MET A 423 4.83 22.33 -8.28
CA MET A 423 6.25 22.51 -7.97
C MET A 423 6.80 21.22 -7.36
N GLN A 424 7.44 20.41 -8.16
CA GLN A 424 8.37 19.39 -7.65
C GLN A 424 9.56 20.13 -6.99
N PRO A 425 10.00 19.74 -5.77
CA PRO A 425 11.36 20.10 -5.37
C PRO A 425 12.30 19.59 -6.45
N ALA A 426 13.25 20.43 -6.85
CA ALA A 426 14.19 20.14 -7.92
C ALA A 426 14.76 18.74 -7.71
N SER A 427 14.60 17.87 -8.71
CA SER A 427 15.28 16.58 -8.78
C SER A 427 16.77 16.84 -8.54
N ILE A 428 17.33 16.15 -7.57
CA ILE A 428 18.80 16.04 -7.47
C ILE A 428 19.24 15.52 -8.82
N SER A 429 19.94 16.38 -9.56
CA SER A 429 20.46 16.08 -10.90
C SER A 429 21.27 14.79 -10.82
N ALA A 430 20.98 13.85 -11.69
CA ALA A 430 21.92 12.82 -12.05
C ALA A 430 23.21 13.51 -12.49
N ALA A 431 24.23 13.49 -11.64
CA ALA A 431 25.57 13.80 -12.04
C ALA A 431 26.03 12.65 -12.96
N ALA A 432 26.51 13.06 -14.11
CA ALA A 432 27.05 12.25 -15.21
C ALA A 432 28.14 11.27 -14.80
#